data_06eace03a822d17b5c43c193acc90961
#
_entry.id   06eace03a822d17b5c43c193acc90961
#
_cell.length_a   1.000
_cell.length_b   1.000
_cell.length_c   1.000
_cell.angle_alpha   90.00
_cell.angle_beta   90.00
_cell.angle_gamma   90.00
#
_symmetry.space_group_name_H-M   'P 1'
#
loop_
_entity.id
_entity.type
_entity.pdbx_description
1 polymer ?
#
loop_
_entity_poly.entity_id
_entity_poly.type
_entity_poly.pdbx_seq_one_letter_code
_entity_poly.pdbx_strand_id
1 'polypeptide(L)'
;MARIAGVDLPPSKRVEIGLTYIFGIGRSRSLSILEKAQVDPATKVKDLSEDEVVRIQRVINQEGRVEGDLRKSVSLDIKRLIEIGSYRGMRHRRNLPCRGQRTHTNARTRRGPRRAIAGKKRAVGKKG
;
A
#
# COMPACT_ATOMS: atom_id res chain seq x y z
N MET A 1 6.06 20.81 -11.26
CA MET A 1 5.68 19.75 -10.29
C MET A 1 6.67 18.62 -10.44
N ALA A 2 7.32 18.22 -9.36
CA ALA A 2 8.26 17.10 -9.41
C ALA A 2 7.51 15.77 -9.58
N ARG A 3 7.81 15.04 -10.65
CA ARG A 3 7.27 13.72 -10.94
C ARG A 3 8.37 12.68 -10.82
N ILE A 4 8.20 11.72 -9.90
CA ILE A 4 9.20 10.69 -9.61
C ILE A 4 8.52 9.32 -9.69
N ALA A 5 9.13 8.37 -10.38
CA ALA A 5 8.58 7.02 -10.62
C ALA A 5 7.13 7.04 -11.17
N GLY A 6 6.80 8.05 -11.99
CA GLY A 6 5.47 8.21 -12.55
C GLY A 6 4.41 8.81 -11.62
N VAL A 7 4.78 9.16 -10.38
CA VAL A 7 3.88 9.75 -9.37
C VAL A 7 4.16 11.23 -9.21
N ASP A 8 3.11 12.05 -9.21
CA ASP A 8 3.21 13.48 -8.94
C ASP A 8 3.27 13.70 -7.43
N LEU A 9 4.36 14.32 -6.97
CA LEU A 9 4.57 14.55 -5.55
C LEU A 9 3.89 15.85 -5.09
N PRO A 10 3.31 15.89 -3.87
CA PRO A 10 2.67 17.08 -3.34
C PRO A 10 3.68 18.20 -3.10
N PRO A 11 3.53 19.39 -3.75
CA PRO A 11 4.55 20.44 -3.75
C PRO A 11 4.78 21.09 -2.38
N SER A 12 3.76 21.09 -1.52
CA SER A 12 3.80 21.72 -0.19
C SER A 12 4.51 20.89 0.88
N LYS A 13 4.74 19.60 0.62
CA LYS A 13 5.35 18.68 1.59
C LYS A 13 6.88 18.69 1.48
N ARG A 14 7.57 18.30 2.59
CA ARG A 14 8.98 17.99 2.55
C ARG A 14 9.23 16.76 1.68
N VAL A 15 10.40 16.69 1.06
CA VAL A 15 10.77 15.58 0.17
C VAL A 15 10.70 14.23 0.90
N GLU A 16 11.12 14.15 2.16
CA GLU A 16 11.03 12.92 2.97
C GLU A 16 9.60 12.36 3.04
N ILE A 17 8.62 13.26 3.15
CA ILE A 17 7.20 12.89 3.20
C ILE A 17 6.64 12.73 1.77
N GLY A 18 7.06 13.58 0.84
CA GLY A 18 6.65 13.48 -0.56
C GLY A 18 6.94 12.12 -1.17
N LEU A 19 8.13 11.56 -0.94
CA LEU A 19 8.50 10.24 -1.44
C LEU A 19 7.65 9.09 -0.87
N THR A 20 7.06 9.24 0.30
CA THR A 20 6.18 8.21 0.86
C THR A 20 4.83 8.06 0.13
N TYR A 21 4.51 8.97 -0.79
CA TYR A 21 3.35 8.82 -1.68
C TYR A 21 3.58 7.79 -2.78
N ILE A 22 4.83 7.42 -3.03
CA ILE A 22 5.20 6.37 -3.97
C ILE A 22 5.00 5.01 -3.31
N PHE A 23 4.22 4.13 -3.92
CA PHE A 23 3.99 2.79 -3.38
C PHE A 23 5.30 1.98 -3.29
N GLY A 24 5.60 1.50 -2.09
CA GLY A 24 6.84 0.77 -1.79
C GLY A 24 7.93 1.63 -1.15
N ILE A 25 7.70 2.94 -0.97
CA ILE A 25 8.61 3.82 -0.24
C ILE A 25 7.94 4.25 1.06
N GLY A 26 8.42 3.72 2.17
CA GLY A 26 8.07 4.18 3.52
C GLY A 26 9.07 5.24 4.01
N ARG A 27 8.84 5.78 5.21
CA ARG A 27 9.68 6.86 5.77
C ARG A 27 11.16 6.48 5.86
N SER A 28 11.47 5.28 6.38
CA SER A 28 12.86 4.82 6.51
C SER A 28 13.55 4.71 5.15
N ARG A 29 12.87 4.13 4.16
CA ARG A 29 13.41 4.02 2.79
C ARG A 29 13.55 5.39 2.13
N SER A 30 12.61 6.31 2.36
CA SER A 30 12.70 7.69 1.87
C SER A 30 13.96 8.37 2.37
N LEU A 31 14.26 8.29 3.67
CA LEU A 31 15.48 8.87 4.24
C LEU A 31 16.74 8.24 3.66
N SER A 32 16.80 6.92 3.52
CA SER A 32 17.95 6.24 2.91
C SER A 32 18.17 6.65 1.44
N ILE A 33 17.10 6.81 0.67
CA ILE A 33 17.17 7.29 -0.72
C ILE A 33 17.74 8.72 -0.78
N LEU A 34 17.25 9.61 0.10
CA LEU A 34 17.69 11.01 0.14
C LEU A 34 19.15 11.14 0.57
N GLU A 35 19.59 10.34 1.55
CA GLU A 35 20.99 10.26 1.97
C GLU A 35 21.90 9.87 0.81
N LYS A 36 21.56 8.81 0.06
CA LYS A 36 22.32 8.35 -1.12
C LYS A 36 22.29 9.35 -2.27
N ALA A 37 21.18 10.04 -2.45
CA ALA A 37 21.03 11.09 -3.45
C ALA A 37 21.71 12.42 -3.05
N GLN A 38 22.17 12.53 -1.80
CA GLN A 38 22.73 13.75 -1.22
C GLN A 38 21.77 14.94 -1.34
N VAL A 39 20.51 14.73 -0.92
CA VAL A 39 19.46 15.75 -0.91
C VAL A 39 18.96 15.93 0.53
N ASP A 40 18.81 17.19 0.95
CA ASP A 40 18.29 17.50 2.27
C ASP A 40 16.84 17.05 2.42
N PRO A 41 16.52 16.16 3.40
CA PRO A 41 15.17 15.70 3.66
C PRO A 41 14.15 16.80 3.97
N ALA A 42 14.61 17.93 4.52
CA ALA A 42 13.77 19.04 4.93
C ALA A 42 13.31 19.92 3.76
N THR A 43 13.99 19.85 2.62
CA THR A 43 13.65 20.63 1.40
C THR A 43 12.20 20.31 0.97
N LYS A 44 11.46 21.34 0.55
CA LYS A 44 10.11 21.13 0.00
C LYS A 44 10.18 20.60 -1.43
N VAL A 45 9.22 19.78 -1.80
CA VAL A 45 9.14 19.20 -3.16
C VAL A 45 9.14 20.27 -4.26
N LYS A 46 8.53 21.43 -4.03
CA LYS A 46 8.51 22.54 -4.99
C LYS A 46 9.89 23.21 -5.22
N ASP A 47 10.78 23.13 -4.23
CA ASP A 47 12.07 23.78 -4.20
C ASP A 47 13.20 22.86 -4.70
N LEU A 48 12.86 21.62 -5.11
CA LEU A 48 13.80 20.67 -5.70
C LEU A 48 14.30 21.14 -7.08
N SER A 49 15.59 21.06 -7.29
CA SER A 49 16.19 21.23 -8.61
C SER A 49 15.98 20.01 -9.49
N GLU A 50 16.04 20.18 -10.81
CA GLU A 50 15.93 19.08 -11.76
C GLU A 50 17.03 18.03 -11.56
N ASP A 51 18.25 18.45 -11.24
CA ASP A 51 19.39 17.56 -10.97
C ASP A 51 19.13 16.69 -9.72
N GLU A 52 18.53 17.24 -8.67
CA GLU A 52 18.15 16.49 -7.47
C GLU A 52 17.07 15.45 -7.78
N VAL A 53 16.08 15.81 -8.58
CA VAL A 53 15.03 14.88 -9.03
C VAL A 53 15.64 13.71 -9.80
N VAL A 54 16.58 13.98 -10.72
CA VAL A 54 17.27 12.94 -11.49
C VAL A 54 18.11 12.03 -10.59
N ARG A 55 18.82 12.60 -9.59
CA ARG A 55 19.59 11.80 -8.62
C ARG A 55 18.68 10.88 -7.80
N ILE A 56 17.59 11.40 -7.28
CA ILE A 56 16.60 10.61 -6.53
C ILE A 56 16.02 9.49 -7.41
N GLN A 57 15.63 9.79 -8.64
CA GLN A 57 15.10 8.80 -9.59
C GLN A 57 16.11 7.69 -9.89
N ARG A 58 17.40 8.04 -10.03
CA ARG A 58 18.48 7.07 -10.26
C ARG A 58 18.62 6.11 -9.08
N VAL A 59 18.64 6.64 -7.85
CA VAL A 59 18.73 5.81 -6.64
C VAL A 59 17.53 4.89 -6.50
N ILE A 60 16.31 5.38 -6.76
CA ILE A 60 15.09 4.55 -6.71
C ILE A 60 15.18 3.40 -7.71
N ASN A 61 15.62 3.66 -8.94
CA ASN A 61 15.76 2.64 -9.98
C ASN A 61 16.81 1.57 -9.63
N GLN A 62 17.86 1.94 -8.89
CA GLN A 62 18.91 1.01 -8.44
C GLN A 62 18.47 0.18 -7.23
N GLU A 63 17.72 0.75 -6.30
CA GLU A 63 17.38 0.08 -5.03
C GLU A 63 16.23 -0.92 -5.13
N GLY A 64 15.48 -0.93 -6.20
CA GLY A 64 14.47 -1.95 -6.42
C GLY A 64 13.10 -1.43 -6.85
N ARG A 65 12.18 -2.35 -6.92
CA ARG A 65 10.85 -2.14 -7.49
C ARG A 65 10.00 -1.18 -6.66
N VAL A 66 9.29 -0.29 -7.35
CA VAL A 66 8.29 0.61 -6.77
C VAL A 66 7.04 0.62 -7.66
N GLU A 67 5.97 1.21 -7.17
CA GLU A 67 4.71 1.41 -7.89
C GLU A 67 4.24 0.19 -8.71
N GLY A 68 4.11 0.32 -10.02
CA GLY A 68 3.55 -0.71 -10.90
C GLY A 68 4.28 -2.04 -10.84
N ASP A 69 5.61 -2.01 -10.85
CA ASP A 69 6.44 -3.22 -10.80
C ASP A 69 6.30 -3.95 -9.46
N LEU A 70 6.25 -3.20 -8.36
CA LEU A 70 6.05 -3.78 -7.04
C LEU A 70 4.64 -4.34 -6.89
N ARG A 71 3.60 -3.62 -7.36
CA ARG A 71 2.21 -4.10 -7.34
C ARG A 71 2.05 -5.39 -8.14
N LYS A 72 2.67 -5.45 -9.32
CA LYS A 72 2.69 -6.65 -10.17
C LYS A 72 3.37 -7.82 -9.46
N SER A 73 4.54 -7.58 -8.86
CA SER A 73 5.26 -8.61 -8.10
C SER A 73 4.42 -9.17 -6.96
N VAL A 74 3.82 -8.30 -6.13
CA VAL A 74 2.94 -8.72 -5.02
C VAL A 74 1.73 -9.51 -5.51
N SER A 75 1.12 -9.08 -6.63
CA SER A 75 -0.01 -9.80 -7.24
C SER A 75 0.38 -11.19 -7.72
N LEU A 76 1.55 -11.32 -8.34
CA LEU A 76 2.07 -12.61 -8.79
C LEU A 76 2.39 -13.54 -7.62
N ASP A 77 2.95 -13.01 -6.54
CA ASP A 77 3.23 -13.79 -5.32
C ASP A 77 1.93 -14.32 -4.68
N ILE A 78 0.90 -13.49 -4.61
CA ILE A 78 -0.42 -13.91 -4.11
C ILE A 78 -1.03 -14.96 -5.05
N LYS A 79 -0.98 -14.75 -6.36
CA LYS A 79 -1.48 -15.69 -7.35
C LYS A 79 -0.79 -17.06 -7.21
N ARG A 80 0.53 -17.07 -7.11
CA ARG A 80 1.32 -18.28 -6.87
C ARG A 80 0.86 -19.03 -5.61
N LEU A 81 0.64 -18.32 -4.48
CA LEU A 81 0.17 -18.94 -3.24
C LEU A 81 -1.21 -19.60 -3.40
N ILE A 82 -2.09 -18.97 -4.21
CA ILE A 82 -3.43 -19.51 -4.51
C ILE A 82 -3.33 -20.75 -5.40
N GLU A 83 -2.48 -20.73 -6.42
CA GLU A 83 -2.28 -21.85 -7.37
C GLU A 83 -1.67 -23.09 -6.69
N ILE A 84 -0.73 -22.89 -5.79
CA ILE A 84 -0.15 -23.98 -4.97
C ILE A 84 -1.17 -24.57 -3.98
N GLY A 85 -2.31 -23.90 -3.74
CA GLY A 85 -3.32 -24.38 -2.77
C GLY A 85 -2.89 -24.21 -1.31
N SER A 86 -1.93 -23.34 -1.01
CA SER A 86 -1.45 -23.08 0.35
C SER A 86 -2.54 -22.51 1.24
N TYR A 87 -2.43 -22.70 2.57
CA TYR A 87 -3.34 -22.09 3.54
C TYR A 87 -3.43 -20.55 3.37
N ARG A 88 -2.30 -19.88 3.19
CA ARG A 88 -2.26 -18.44 2.93
C ARG A 88 -2.99 -18.08 1.63
N GLY A 89 -2.79 -18.84 0.56
CA GLY A 89 -3.48 -18.66 -0.71
C GLY A 89 -4.99 -18.82 -0.59
N MET A 90 -5.46 -19.83 0.14
CA MET A 90 -6.88 -20.01 0.44
C MET A 90 -7.47 -18.83 1.22
N ARG A 91 -6.71 -18.26 2.18
CA ARG A 91 -7.14 -17.07 2.92
C ARG A 91 -7.24 -15.84 2.01
N HIS A 92 -6.27 -15.64 1.10
CA HIS A 92 -6.33 -14.58 0.09
C HIS A 92 -7.55 -14.75 -0.83
N ARG A 93 -7.79 -15.96 -1.34
CA ARG A 93 -8.94 -16.27 -2.21
C ARG A 93 -10.28 -15.96 -1.55
N ARG A 94 -10.40 -16.21 -0.22
CA ARG A 94 -11.61 -15.95 0.56
C ARG A 94 -11.72 -14.53 1.13
N ASN A 95 -10.77 -13.64 0.83
CA ASN A 95 -10.68 -12.30 1.42
C ASN A 95 -10.67 -12.30 2.97
N LEU A 96 -9.95 -13.24 3.55
CA LEU A 96 -9.80 -13.40 4.99
C LEU A 96 -8.39 -13.04 5.43
N PRO A 97 -8.19 -12.65 6.71
CA PRO A 97 -6.86 -12.42 7.25
C PRO A 97 -5.96 -13.65 7.12
N CYS A 98 -4.67 -13.43 6.76
CA CYS A 98 -3.72 -14.50 6.48
C CYS A 98 -2.74 -14.76 7.62
N ARG A 99 -2.72 -13.87 8.64
CA ARG A 99 -1.73 -13.88 9.73
C ARG A 99 -2.32 -14.32 11.08
N GLY A 100 -3.30 -15.21 11.09
CA GLY A 100 -3.89 -15.75 12.31
C GLY A 100 -4.80 -14.80 13.08
N GLN A 101 -5.18 -13.65 12.49
CA GLN A 101 -6.09 -12.72 13.16
C GLN A 101 -7.47 -13.36 13.38
N ARG A 102 -8.07 -13.01 14.49
CA ARG A 102 -9.41 -13.42 14.87
C ARG A 102 -10.47 -12.92 13.87
N THR A 103 -11.41 -13.76 13.46
CA THR A 103 -12.43 -13.43 12.46
C THR A 103 -13.84 -13.34 13.00
N HIS A 104 -14.08 -13.81 14.23
CA HIS A 104 -15.42 -13.82 14.83
C HIS A 104 -16.00 -12.43 15.03
N THR A 105 -15.22 -11.49 15.55
CA THR A 105 -15.68 -10.14 15.91
C THR A 105 -15.24 -9.05 14.93
N ASN A 106 -13.97 -9.06 14.52
CA ASN A 106 -13.30 -8.00 13.78
C ASN A 106 -12.92 -8.45 12.35
N ALA A 107 -11.71 -8.15 11.90
CA ALA A 107 -11.20 -8.43 10.56
C ALA A 107 -11.92 -7.62 9.45
N ARG A 108 -12.42 -6.43 9.77
CA ARG A 108 -13.19 -5.59 8.85
C ARG A 108 -12.37 -5.09 7.66
N THR A 109 -11.07 -4.84 7.86
CA THR A 109 -10.17 -4.40 6.77
C THR A 109 -10.18 -5.37 5.58
N ARG A 110 -10.26 -6.67 5.83
CA ARG A 110 -10.31 -7.70 4.77
C ARG A 110 -11.73 -8.04 4.36
N ARG A 111 -12.67 -8.10 5.30
CA ARG A 111 -14.07 -8.52 5.06
C ARG A 111 -14.97 -7.38 4.58
N GLY A 112 -14.51 -6.13 4.67
CA GLY A 112 -15.29 -4.95 4.36
C GLY A 112 -16.29 -4.54 5.47
N PRO A 113 -17.08 -3.49 5.24
CA PRO A 113 -18.04 -2.98 6.20
C PRO A 113 -19.08 -4.04 6.56
N ARG A 114 -19.67 -3.91 7.74
CA ARG A 114 -20.77 -4.77 8.18
C ARG A 114 -21.97 -4.55 7.28
N ARG A 115 -22.48 -5.64 6.68
CA ARG A 115 -23.74 -5.61 5.95
C ARG A 115 -24.86 -6.01 6.90
N ALA A 116 -25.90 -5.18 7.01
CA ALA A 116 -27.11 -5.57 7.68
C ALA A 116 -27.73 -6.76 6.93
N ILE A 117 -27.98 -7.86 7.63
CA ILE A 117 -28.81 -8.93 7.10
C ILE A 117 -30.25 -8.40 7.19
N ALA A 118 -30.97 -8.35 6.07
CA ALA A 118 -32.39 -8.01 6.05
C ALA A 118 -33.08 -8.87 7.13
N GLY A 119 -33.76 -8.21 8.07
CA GLY A 119 -34.28 -8.87 9.26
C GLY A 119 -35.08 -10.10 8.90
N LYS A 120 -34.85 -11.19 9.61
CA LYS A 120 -35.82 -12.29 9.69
C LYS A 120 -37.17 -11.63 9.99
N LYS A 121 -38.18 -11.80 9.12
CA LYS A 121 -39.54 -11.41 9.44
C LYS A 121 -39.82 -11.93 10.84
N ARG A 122 -40.09 -11.02 11.78
CA ARG A 122 -40.45 -11.37 13.14
C ARG A 122 -41.60 -12.33 13.00
N ALA A 123 -41.47 -13.56 13.49
CA ALA A 123 -42.57 -14.53 13.48
C ALA A 123 -43.76 -13.84 14.11
N VAL A 124 -44.85 -13.68 13.34
CA VAL A 124 -46.09 -13.12 13.86
C VAL A 124 -46.47 -14.04 15.01
N GLY A 125 -46.40 -13.48 16.24
CA GLY A 125 -46.76 -14.26 17.43
C GLY A 125 -48.14 -14.87 17.22
N LYS A 126 -48.28 -16.17 17.39
CA LYS A 126 -49.56 -16.81 17.51
C LYS A 126 -50.33 -16.05 18.60
N LYS A 127 -51.40 -15.37 18.21
CA LYS A 127 -52.42 -14.95 19.15
C LYS A 127 -53.04 -16.21 19.73
N GLY A 128 -52.74 -16.49 21.01
CA GLY A 128 -53.51 -17.40 21.82
C GLY A 128 -54.84 -16.80 22.14
#